data_684437b2ba34a7705224016e27e09d57
#
_entry.id   684437b2ba34a7705224016e27e09d57
#
_cell.length_a   1.000
_cell.length_b   1.000
_cell.length_c   1.000
_cell.angle_alpha   90.00
_cell.angle_beta   90.00
_cell.angle_gamma   90.00
#
_symmetry.space_group_name_H-M   'P 1'
#
loop_
_entity.id
_entity.type
_entity.pdbx_description
1 polymer ?
#
loop_
_entity_poly.entity_id
_entity_poly.type
_entity_poly.pdbx_seq_one_letter_code
_entity_poly.pdbx_strand_id
1 'polypeptide(L)'
;MPQQKIYLLSPKKYSPEVIAVAFAKTSRSPLSFQEIADELNDEASAEFHEKWVVGYGHASVAEHAVLHIAIENVSRMAIESIESNRLASYTEKSTRYQKWDTDAFVIPPELDGHPLRDEYERTVKML
;
A
#
# COMPACT_ATOMS: atom_id res chain seq x y z
N MET A 1 -14.75 -36.61 -9.54
CA MET A 1 -14.78 -35.30 -10.21
C MET A 1 -14.15 -34.27 -9.29
N PRO A 2 -13.36 -33.32 -9.77
CA PRO A 2 -12.80 -32.28 -8.93
C PRO A 2 -13.93 -31.42 -8.35
N GLN A 3 -13.88 -31.18 -7.02
CA GLN A 3 -14.86 -30.38 -6.31
C GLN A 3 -14.55 -28.89 -6.51
N GLN A 4 -15.58 -28.08 -6.80
CA GLN A 4 -15.45 -26.63 -6.85
C GLN A 4 -15.03 -26.08 -5.48
N LYS A 5 -14.01 -25.22 -5.47
CA LYS A 5 -13.54 -24.54 -4.25
C LYS A 5 -13.54 -23.03 -4.47
N ILE A 6 -14.12 -22.31 -3.53
CA ILE A 6 -14.12 -20.83 -3.48
C ILE A 6 -13.62 -20.43 -2.08
N TYR A 7 -12.55 -19.68 -2.02
CA TYR A 7 -11.94 -19.29 -0.75
C TYR A 7 -11.22 -17.94 -0.84
N LEU A 8 -11.10 -17.28 0.29
CA LEU A 8 -10.35 -16.04 0.42
C LEU A 8 -8.86 -16.33 0.66
N LEU A 9 -8.01 -15.54 0.01
CA LEU A 9 -6.57 -15.55 0.25
C LEU A 9 -6.26 -14.69 1.48
N SER A 10 -5.64 -15.30 2.49
CA SER A 10 -5.34 -14.59 3.73
C SER A 10 -4.02 -13.83 3.64
N PRO A 11 -4.03 -12.49 3.85
CA PRO A 11 -2.80 -11.70 3.87
C PRO A 11 -1.91 -12.02 5.08
N LYS A 12 -2.43 -12.76 6.06
CA LYS A 12 -1.63 -13.29 7.19
C LYS A 12 -0.81 -14.51 6.81
N LYS A 13 -1.27 -15.25 5.79
CA LYS A 13 -0.61 -16.49 5.33
C LYS A 13 0.32 -16.21 4.15
N TYR A 14 -0.11 -15.38 3.22
CA TYR A 14 0.64 -15.10 2.00
C TYR A 14 0.95 -13.62 1.88
N SER A 15 2.20 -13.27 1.59
CA SER A 15 2.56 -11.89 1.27
C SER A 15 1.96 -11.45 -0.07
N PRO A 16 1.79 -10.15 -0.31
CA PRO A 16 1.30 -9.63 -1.59
C PRO A 16 2.12 -10.14 -2.78
N GLU A 17 3.43 -10.28 -2.62
CA GLU A 17 4.35 -10.77 -3.64
C GLU A 17 4.10 -12.25 -3.94
N VAL A 18 3.92 -13.08 -2.91
CA VAL A 18 3.59 -14.51 -3.06
C VAL A 18 2.27 -14.66 -3.82
N ILE A 19 1.26 -13.87 -3.49
CA ILE A 19 -0.04 -13.88 -4.18
C ILE A 19 0.15 -13.52 -5.66
N ALA A 20 0.88 -12.46 -5.96
CA ALA A 20 1.12 -12.02 -7.34
C ALA A 20 1.83 -13.09 -8.17
N VAL A 21 2.90 -13.68 -7.63
CA VAL A 21 3.65 -14.74 -8.32
C VAL A 21 2.82 -16.02 -8.48
N ALA A 22 2.02 -16.39 -7.47
CA ALA A 22 1.13 -17.54 -7.56
C ALA A 22 0.12 -17.39 -8.68
N PHE A 23 -0.49 -16.21 -8.86
CA PHE A 23 -1.38 -15.94 -9.99
C PHE A 23 -0.67 -16.06 -11.35
N ALA A 24 0.56 -15.57 -11.46
CA ALA A 24 1.37 -15.75 -12.68
C ALA A 24 1.63 -17.22 -12.99
N LYS A 25 2.03 -18.00 -11.99
CA LYS A 25 2.37 -19.41 -12.11
C LYS A 25 1.13 -20.28 -12.43
N THR A 26 -0.05 -19.89 -11.90
CA THR A 26 -1.31 -20.60 -12.12
C THR A 26 -1.67 -20.74 -13.61
N SER A 27 -1.35 -19.75 -14.43
CA SER A 27 -1.64 -19.80 -15.87
C SER A 27 -0.83 -20.87 -16.63
N ARG A 28 0.20 -21.43 -16.04
CA ARG A 28 1.16 -22.35 -16.67
C ARG A 28 1.41 -23.64 -15.89
N SER A 29 0.74 -23.82 -14.75
CA SER A 29 0.89 -24.98 -13.88
C SER A 29 -0.42 -25.75 -13.79
N PRO A 30 -0.39 -27.09 -13.77
CA PRO A 30 -1.57 -27.92 -13.51
C PRO A 30 -1.96 -27.97 -12.02
N LEU A 31 -1.12 -27.42 -11.13
CA LEU A 31 -1.35 -27.41 -9.69
C LEU A 31 -2.49 -26.42 -9.33
N SER A 32 -3.14 -26.66 -8.20
CA SER A 32 -4.09 -25.72 -7.64
C SER A 32 -3.38 -24.44 -7.16
N PHE A 33 -4.11 -23.33 -7.08
CA PHE A 33 -3.56 -22.08 -6.54
C PHE A 33 -2.95 -22.27 -5.15
N GLN A 34 -3.62 -23.05 -4.29
CA GLN A 34 -3.17 -23.31 -2.93
C GLN A 34 -1.79 -23.99 -2.89
N GLU A 35 -1.62 -25.05 -3.70
CA GLU A 35 -0.35 -25.78 -3.79
C GLU A 35 0.78 -24.87 -4.30
N ILE A 36 0.50 -24.04 -5.30
CA ILE A 36 1.45 -23.07 -5.83
C ILE A 36 1.84 -22.02 -4.77
N ALA A 37 0.86 -21.47 -4.06
CA ALA A 37 1.10 -20.45 -3.08
C ALA A 37 1.84 -20.98 -1.83
N ASP A 38 1.56 -22.21 -1.43
CA ASP A 38 2.26 -22.86 -0.32
C ASP A 38 3.72 -23.15 -0.70
N GLU A 39 3.98 -23.67 -1.91
CA GLU A 39 5.34 -23.86 -2.45
C GLU A 39 6.15 -22.54 -2.44
N LEU A 40 5.55 -21.46 -2.94
CA LEU A 40 6.19 -20.15 -2.99
C LEU A 40 6.44 -19.53 -1.61
N ASN A 41 5.57 -19.80 -0.66
CA ASN A 41 5.70 -19.30 0.70
C ASN A 41 6.86 -19.98 1.44
N ASP A 42 7.11 -21.26 1.17
CA ASP A 42 8.23 -22.02 1.72
C ASP A 42 9.58 -21.62 1.07
N GLU A 43 9.55 -21.23 -0.21
CA GLU A 43 10.71 -20.79 -0.98
C GLU A 43 11.03 -19.29 -0.83
N ALA A 44 10.44 -18.58 0.13
CA ALA A 44 10.44 -17.13 0.29
C ALA A 44 11.82 -16.48 0.39
N SER A 45 12.65 -16.60 -0.65
CA SER A 45 13.88 -15.84 -0.81
C SER A 45 13.64 -14.63 -1.74
N ALA A 46 14.22 -13.49 -1.39
CA ALA A 46 14.15 -12.27 -2.20
C ALA A 46 14.60 -12.50 -3.67
N GLU A 47 15.58 -13.39 -3.88
CA GLU A 47 16.08 -13.77 -5.20
C GLU A 47 15.01 -14.44 -6.08
N PHE A 48 14.13 -15.23 -5.48
CA PHE A 48 13.06 -15.91 -6.22
C PHE A 48 12.02 -14.91 -6.73
N HIS A 49 11.63 -13.95 -5.89
CA HIS A 49 10.67 -12.91 -6.25
C HIS A 49 11.21 -11.99 -7.37
N GLU A 50 12.48 -11.61 -7.29
CA GLU A 50 13.12 -10.78 -8.30
C GLU A 50 13.17 -11.49 -9.66
N LYS A 51 13.51 -12.77 -9.68
CA LYS A 51 13.55 -13.58 -10.91
C LYS A 51 12.17 -13.70 -11.58
N TRP A 52 11.10 -13.87 -10.81
CA TRP A 52 9.76 -14.07 -11.36
C TRP A 52 9.06 -12.77 -11.74
N VAL A 53 9.18 -11.72 -10.96
CA VAL A 53 8.53 -10.43 -11.25
C VAL A 53 9.31 -9.63 -12.28
N VAL A 54 10.63 -9.56 -12.15
CA VAL A 54 11.50 -8.79 -13.04
C VAL A 54 11.91 -9.60 -14.28
N GLY A 55 12.30 -10.86 -14.09
CA GLY A 55 12.84 -11.70 -15.16
C GLY A 55 11.84 -12.13 -16.23
N TYR A 56 10.55 -12.25 -15.89
CA TYR A 56 9.49 -12.63 -16.85
C TYR A 56 8.68 -11.47 -17.40
N GLY A 57 8.97 -10.23 -16.97
CA GLY A 57 8.39 -9.01 -17.56
C GLY A 57 6.86 -8.89 -17.42
N HIS A 58 6.24 -9.61 -16.50
CA HIS A 58 4.79 -9.58 -16.30
C HIS A 58 4.38 -8.44 -15.38
N ALA A 59 4.50 -7.20 -15.83
CA ALA A 59 4.03 -6.02 -15.10
C ALA A 59 2.56 -6.15 -14.65
N SER A 60 1.72 -6.79 -15.47
CA SER A 60 0.32 -7.06 -15.14
C SER A 60 0.12 -7.98 -13.92
N VAL A 61 1.09 -8.82 -13.60
CA VAL A 61 1.04 -9.69 -12.43
C VAL A 61 1.24 -8.90 -11.13
N ALA A 62 2.05 -7.85 -11.17
CA ALA A 62 2.26 -6.97 -10.04
C ALA A 62 0.97 -6.27 -9.56
N GLU A 63 -0.05 -6.14 -10.43
CA GLU A 63 -1.35 -5.60 -10.06
C GLU A 63 -2.11 -6.43 -9.02
N HIS A 64 -1.75 -7.71 -8.85
CA HIS A 64 -2.29 -8.56 -7.78
C HIS A 64 -1.68 -8.27 -6.41
N ALA A 65 -0.55 -7.55 -6.34
CA ALA A 65 0.08 -7.14 -5.09
C ALA A 65 -0.57 -5.85 -4.57
N VAL A 66 -1.50 -5.98 -3.63
CA VAL A 66 -2.22 -4.86 -3.01
C VAL A 66 -1.65 -4.60 -1.62
N LEU A 67 -1.30 -3.34 -1.36
CA LEU A 67 -0.80 -2.86 -0.07
C LEU A 67 -1.84 -1.95 0.59
N HIS A 68 -1.99 -2.08 1.91
CA HIS A 68 -2.74 -1.14 2.72
C HIS A 68 -1.74 -0.25 3.46
N ILE A 69 -1.76 1.04 3.16
CA ILE A 69 -0.80 2.01 3.68
C ILE A 69 -1.56 3.03 4.51
N ALA A 70 -1.17 3.19 5.78
CA ALA A 70 -1.61 4.29 6.62
C ALA A 70 -0.62 5.45 6.46
N ILE A 71 -1.13 6.65 6.25
CA ILE A 71 -0.34 7.88 6.14
C ILE A 71 -0.87 8.83 7.20
N GLU A 72 -0.01 9.26 8.10
CA GLU A 72 -0.36 10.13 9.22
C GLU A 72 0.49 11.40 9.22
N ASN A 73 -0.02 12.45 9.85
CA ASN A 73 0.69 13.72 10.04
C ASN A 73 1.15 14.39 8.72
N VAL A 74 0.32 14.34 7.72
CA VAL A 74 0.52 15.05 6.45
C VAL A 74 -0.40 16.26 6.36
N SER A 75 0.02 17.29 5.64
CA SER A 75 -0.82 18.46 5.43
C SER A 75 -2.04 18.13 4.55
N ARG A 76 -3.14 18.85 4.75
CA ARG A 76 -4.33 18.73 3.89
C ARG A 76 -4.01 18.94 2.41
N MET A 77 -3.08 19.82 2.10
CA MET A 77 -2.67 20.07 0.71
C MET A 77 -1.94 18.88 0.09
N ALA A 78 -1.14 18.15 0.87
CA ALA A 78 -0.46 16.95 0.39
C ALA A 78 -1.43 15.81 0.05
N ILE A 79 -2.57 15.73 0.75
CA ILE A 79 -3.60 14.72 0.51
C ILE A 79 -4.14 14.80 -0.92
N GLU A 80 -4.36 15.98 -1.47
CA GLU A 80 -4.86 16.13 -2.84
C GLU A 80 -3.91 15.49 -3.87
N SER A 81 -2.61 15.62 -3.67
CA SER A 81 -1.62 14.97 -4.54
C SER A 81 -1.59 13.46 -4.35
N ILE A 82 -1.71 12.97 -3.13
CA ILE A 82 -1.72 11.54 -2.81
C ILE A 82 -2.96 10.88 -3.43
N GLU A 83 -4.13 11.47 -3.25
CA GLU A 83 -5.42 10.94 -3.71
C GLU A 83 -5.66 11.13 -5.21
N SER A 84 -4.81 11.85 -5.92
CA SER A 84 -4.92 12.03 -7.36
C SER A 84 -4.68 10.74 -8.17
N ASN A 85 -4.09 9.72 -7.57
CA ASN A 85 -3.84 8.45 -8.24
C ASN A 85 -5.16 7.65 -8.38
N ARG A 86 -5.54 7.35 -9.63
CA ARG A 86 -6.81 6.67 -9.96
C ARG A 86 -6.81 5.17 -9.69
N LEU A 87 -5.64 4.54 -9.52
CA LEU A 87 -5.52 3.08 -9.34
C LEU A 87 -5.45 2.67 -7.86
N ALA A 88 -5.94 3.50 -6.97
CA ALA A 88 -6.00 3.23 -5.55
C ALA A 88 -7.36 3.63 -4.97
N SER A 89 -7.66 3.11 -3.79
CA SER A 89 -8.83 3.50 -2.99
C SER A 89 -8.36 4.20 -1.73
N TYR A 90 -9.02 5.27 -1.34
CA TYR A 90 -8.61 6.12 -0.24
C TYR A 90 -9.71 6.27 0.80
N THR A 91 -9.31 6.39 2.05
CA THR A 91 -10.17 6.79 3.16
C THR A 91 -9.45 7.87 3.95
N GLU A 92 -10.05 9.02 4.02
CA GLU A 92 -9.53 10.19 4.71
C GLU A 92 -10.28 10.41 6.03
N LYS A 93 -9.57 10.92 7.05
CA LYS A 93 -10.19 11.34 8.30
C LYS A 93 -11.09 12.55 8.06
N SER A 94 -12.37 12.40 8.34
CA SER A 94 -13.36 13.44 8.09
C SER A 94 -13.13 14.70 8.95
N THR A 95 -12.97 15.84 8.32
CA THR A 95 -12.91 17.14 8.99
C THR A 95 -14.27 17.61 9.52
N ARG A 96 -15.38 16.96 9.13
CA ARG A 96 -16.73 17.30 9.60
C ARG A 96 -17.14 16.54 10.86
N TYR A 97 -16.59 15.33 11.07
CA TYR A 97 -16.95 14.46 12.19
C TYR A 97 -15.91 14.45 13.31
N GLN A 98 -14.75 15.04 13.08
CA GLN A 98 -13.66 15.07 14.04
C GLN A 98 -13.40 16.51 14.51
N LYS A 99 -13.31 16.70 15.83
CA LYS A 99 -12.76 17.91 16.39
C LYS A 99 -11.24 17.80 16.36
N TRP A 100 -10.59 18.76 15.78
CA TRP A 100 -9.13 18.85 15.75
C TRP A 100 -8.62 19.62 16.95
N ASP A 101 -7.50 19.19 17.50
CA ASP A 101 -6.82 19.96 18.53
C ASP A 101 -6.21 21.23 17.92
N THR A 102 -6.13 22.27 18.72
CA THR A 102 -5.61 23.59 18.26
C THR A 102 -4.16 23.55 17.77
N ASP A 103 -3.42 22.53 18.19
CA ASP A 103 -2.02 22.30 17.76
C ASP A 103 -1.87 21.22 16.69
N ALA A 104 -2.97 20.71 16.13
CA ALA A 104 -2.97 19.66 15.11
C ALA A 104 -2.71 20.23 13.70
N PHE A 105 -1.59 20.85 13.49
CA PHE A 105 -1.13 21.34 12.18
C PHE A 105 0.30 20.88 11.90
N VAL A 106 0.63 20.80 10.63
CA VAL A 106 1.95 20.38 10.18
C VAL A 106 2.86 21.59 10.00
N ILE A 107 4.03 21.54 10.61
CA ILE A 107 5.10 22.50 10.33
C ILE A 107 5.98 21.89 9.25
N PRO A 108 6.10 22.52 8.06
CA PRO A 108 7.00 22.06 7.03
C PRO A 108 8.44 21.97 7.52
N PRO A 109 9.17 20.87 7.27
CA PRO A 109 10.56 20.72 7.72
C PRO A 109 11.51 21.80 7.17
N GLU A 110 11.16 22.42 6.04
CA GLU A 110 11.89 23.55 5.47
C GLU A 110 11.89 24.80 6.36
N LEU A 111 10.96 24.87 7.31
CA LEU A 111 10.91 25.95 8.31
C LEU A 111 11.79 25.68 9.55
N ASP A 112 12.44 24.54 9.65
CA ASP A 112 13.36 24.25 10.75
C ASP A 112 14.57 25.19 10.69
N GLY A 113 14.70 26.02 11.75
CA GLY A 113 15.73 27.08 11.81
C GLY A 113 15.48 28.27 10.87
N HIS A 114 14.35 28.33 10.20
CA HIS A 114 14.02 29.44 9.30
C HIS A 114 13.42 30.63 10.07
N PRO A 115 13.75 31.90 9.73
CA PRO A 115 13.22 33.08 10.41
C PRO A 115 11.70 33.22 10.40
N LEU A 116 11.02 32.65 9.42
CA LEU A 116 9.56 32.71 9.28
C LEU A 116 8.81 31.63 10.06
N ARG A 117 9.49 30.74 10.76
CA ARG A 117 8.86 29.63 11.49
C ARG A 117 7.84 30.15 12.51
N ASP A 118 8.23 31.09 13.35
CA ASP A 118 7.37 31.63 14.39
C ASP A 118 6.15 32.38 13.83
N GLU A 119 6.33 33.05 12.72
CA GLU A 119 5.24 33.74 12.01
C GLU A 119 4.26 32.73 11.41
N TYR A 120 4.76 31.66 10.81
CA TYR A 120 3.95 30.57 10.29
C TYR A 120 3.10 29.93 11.40
N GLU A 121 3.72 29.51 12.50
CA GLU A 121 3.01 28.90 13.65
C GLU A 121 1.93 29.83 14.21
N ARG A 122 2.25 31.09 14.37
CA ARG A 122 1.31 32.12 14.87
C ARG A 122 0.11 32.27 13.92
N THR A 123 0.37 32.31 12.62
CA THR A 123 -0.66 32.47 11.61
C THR A 123 -1.60 31.27 11.56
N VAL A 124 -1.05 30.06 11.56
CA VAL A 124 -1.85 28.82 11.52
C VAL A 124 -2.69 28.65 12.79
N LYS A 125 -2.17 29.06 13.97
CA LYS A 125 -2.93 29.02 15.23
C LYS A 125 -4.08 30.04 15.29
N MET A 126 -4.08 31.05 14.44
CA MET A 126 -5.17 32.04 14.35
C MET A 126 -6.29 31.60 13.40
N LEU A 127 -6.04 30.64 12.52
CA LEU A 127 -7.00 30.09 11.57
C LEU A 127 -7.84 28.98 12.20
#